data_09befdcf7031b281e5d09cd7fd8eea47
#
_entry.id   09befdcf7031b281e5d09cd7fd8eea47
#
_cell.length_a   1.000
_cell.length_b   1.000
_cell.length_c   1.000
_cell.angle_alpha   90.00
_cell.angle_beta   90.00
_cell.angle_gamma   90.00
#
_symmetry.space_group_name_H-M   'P 1'
#
loop_
_entity.id
_entity.type
_entity.pdbx_description
1 polymer ?
#
loop_
_entity_poly.entity_id
_entity_poly.type
_entity_poly.pdbx_seq_one_letter_code
_entity_poly.pdbx_strand_id
1 'polypeptide(L)'
;MATLQEEISRRRTFAIISHPDAGKTTLTEKFLLYGGAIAQAGEVKGKRERAAKSDWMEIEKQRGISVTSSVMQFQHGGYCINILDTPGHQDFSEDTYRTLMAADSAVMVIDGAKGVEPQTRKLFKVCALRNIPIFTFINKMDRETRDPLELCEEVERELGIDTYPVNWPIGCGKEFAGVYDRDKRCILHFTDAGHAKKAGITEIELDDPALVDLIGQARRDTLADEVELLGAGRDFDLDAVRCGKLSPVFFGSALTNFGVEPFLNAFLEMTTPPLPRVSDAGEVDVYSPEFSAFVFKIQANMNKAHRDRLAFMRICSGK
;
A
#
# COMPACT_ATOMS: atom_id res chain seq x y z
N MET A 1 1.98 9.27 -30.30
CA MET A 1 2.43 8.11 -29.47
C MET A 1 3.30 8.68 -28.37
N ALA A 2 3.13 8.23 -27.15
CA ALA A 2 4.01 8.64 -26.05
C ALA A 2 5.44 8.20 -26.33
N THR A 3 6.42 9.01 -25.92
CA THR A 3 7.83 8.67 -26.00
C THR A 3 8.16 7.53 -25.02
N LEU A 4 9.29 6.85 -25.22
CA LEU A 4 9.75 5.81 -24.28
C LEU A 4 9.92 6.40 -22.86
N GLN A 5 10.43 7.61 -22.77
CA GLN A 5 10.62 8.32 -21.50
C GLN A 5 9.29 8.62 -20.79
N GLU A 6 8.27 9.09 -21.51
CA GLU A 6 6.92 9.29 -20.95
C GLU A 6 6.29 7.99 -20.48
N GLU A 7 6.44 6.91 -21.25
CA GLU A 7 5.94 5.58 -20.85
C GLU A 7 6.62 5.04 -19.60
N ILE A 8 7.92 5.22 -19.44
CA ILE A 8 8.68 4.81 -18.26
C ILE A 8 8.27 5.66 -17.05
N SER A 9 8.22 7.00 -17.22
CA SER A 9 7.94 7.92 -16.11
C SER A 9 6.58 7.72 -15.45
N ARG A 10 5.58 7.24 -16.20
CA ARG A 10 4.24 6.98 -15.67
C ARG A 10 4.06 5.59 -15.04
N ARG A 11 5.06 4.70 -15.11
CA ARG A 11 4.94 3.34 -14.56
C ARG A 11 5.27 3.32 -13.07
N ARG A 12 4.48 2.56 -12.33
CA ARG A 12 4.68 2.30 -10.90
C ARG A 12 4.54 0.79 -10.67
N THR A 13 5.60 0.17 -10.15
CA THR A 13 5.60 -1.25 -9.83
C THR A 13 5.95 -1.43 -8.37
N PHE A 14 5.01 -1.87 -7.56
CA PHE A 14 5.22 -2.04 -6.13
C PHE A 14 4.69 -3.37 -5.61
N ALA A 15 5.29 -3.83 -4.53
CA ALA A 15 4.83 -4.99 -3.80
C ALA A 15 4.04 -4.58 -2.55
N ILE A 16 3.08 -5.40 -2.16
CA ILE A 16 2.38 -5.22 -0.88
C ILE A 16 2.88 -6.30 0.08
N ILE A 17 3.48 -5.86 1.18
CA ILE A 17 4.04 -6.74 2.22
C ILE A 17 3.26 -6.58 3.52
N SER A 18 3.04 -7.67 4.22
CA SER A 18 2.35 -7.66 5.53
C SER A 18 2.48 -8.98 6.26
N HIS A 19 2.11 -8.98 7.53
CA HIS A 19 1.74 -10.19 8.23
C HIS A 19 0.39 -10.74 7.70
N PRO A 20 0.12 -12.07 7.78
CA PRO A 20 -1.21 -12.62 7.51
C PRO A 20 -2.30 -11.87 8.28
N ASP A 21 -3.46 -11.69 7.66
CA ASP A 21 -4.63 -11.01 8.24
C ASP A 21 -4.47 -9.50 8.53
N ALA A 22 -3.35 -8.84 8.21
CA ALA A 22 -3.22 -7.39 8.34
C ALA A 22 -4.13 -6.60 7.36
N GLY A 23 -4.71 -7.29 6.37
CA GLY A 23 -5.65 -6.70 5.41
C GLY A 23 -5.06 -6.43 4.03
N LYS A 24 -3.93 -7.08 3.69
CA LYS A 24 -3.25 -6.96 2.40
C LYS A 24 -4.20 -7.17 1.21
N THR A 25 -4.87 -8.32 1.14
CA THR A 25 -5.78 -8.65 0.03
C THR A 25 -6.94 -7.65 -0.08
N THR A 26 -7.48 -7.22 1.07
CA THR A 26 -8.52 -6.19 1.10
C THR A 26 -8.02 -4.87 0.52
N LEU A 27 -6.83 -4.41 0.93
CA LEU A 27 -6.24 -3.18 0.40
C LEU A 27 -5.96 -3.28 -1.10
N THR A 28 -5.43 -4.42 -1.56
CA THR A 28 -5.19 -4.68 -2.98
C THR A 28 -6.48 -4.57 -3.81
N GLU A 29 -7.57 -5.17 -3.33
CA GLU A 29 -8.86 -5.05 -3.99
C GLU A 29 -9.40 -3.62 -4.04
N LYS A 30 -9.16 -2.85 -2.99
CA LYS A 30 -9.55 -1.45 -2.99
C LYS A 30 -8.75 -0.63 -4.01
N PHE A 31 -7.47 -0.88 -4.17
CA PHE A 31 -6.69 -0.25 -5.24
C PHE A 31 -7.25 -0.59 -6.63
N LEU A 32 -7.63 -1.85 -6.86
CA LEU A 32 -8.28 -2.25 -8.11
C LEU A 32 -9.65 -1.59 -8.31
N LEU A 33 -10.41 -1.38 -7.23
CA LEU A 33 -11.68 -0.66 -7.25
C LEU A 33 -11.49 0.82 -7.62
N TYR A 34 -10.54 1.50 -6.98
CA TYR A 34 -10.24 2.91 -7.28
C TYR A 34 -9.66 3.09 -8.69
N GLY A 35 -8.86 2.14 -9.15
CA GLY A 35 -8.37 2.09 -10.52
C GLY A 35 -9.42 1.69 -11.58
N GLY A 36 -10.66 1.38 -11.17
CA GLY A 36 -11.72 0.97 -12.08
C GLY A 36 -11.51 -0.42 -12.72
N ALA A 37 -10.54 -1.19 -12.23
CA ALA A 37 -10.27 -2.54 -12.73
C ALA A 37 -11.32 -3.56 -12.29
N ILE A 38 -12.00 -3.29 -11.18
CA ILE A 38 -13.16 -4.06 -10.69
C ILE A 38 -14.32 -3.12 -10.36
N ALA A 39 -15.54 -3.59 -10.58
CA ALA A 39 -16.74 -2.79 -10.30
C ALA A 39 -17.17 -2.82 -8.82
N GLN A 40 -16.82 -3.90 -8.12
CA GLN A 40 -17.11 -4.10 -6.70
C GLN A 40 -15.97 -4.87 -6.04
N ALA A 41 -15.59 -4.47 -4.83
CA ALA A 41 -14.66 -5.24 -4.01
C ALA A 41 -15.40 -6.38 -3.28
N GLY A 42 -14.76 -7.54 -3.13
CA GLY A 42 -15.25 -8.65 -2.34
C GLY A 42 -14.71 -8.60 -0.92
N GLU A 43 -15.46 -9.11 0.04
CA GLU A 43 -14.95 -9.36 1.38
C GLU A 43 -14.21 -10.71 1.44
N VAL A 44 -13.01 -10.72 1.98
CA VAL A 44 -12.25 -11.95 2.24
C VAL A 44 -12.92 -12.82 3.31
N LYS A 45 -13.74 -12.21 4.16
CA LYS A 45 -14.49 -12.87 5.24
C LYS A 45 -15.97 -13.00 4.89
N GLY A 46 -16.36 -14.09 4.33
CA GLY A 46 -17.77 -14.44 4.34
C GLY A 46 -18.35 -14.92 3.05
N LYS A 47 -18.62 -16.20 3.07
CA LYS A 47 -19.52 -16.94 2.19
C LYS A 47 -19.31 -16.80 0.68
N ARG A 48 -18.66 -17.82 0.16
CA ARG A 48 -18.79 -18.54 -1.13
C ARG A 48 -19.07 -17.80 -2.44
N GLU A 49 -19.50 -16.54 -2.47
CA GLU A 49 -19.93 -15.94 -3.74
C GLU A 49 -19.10 -14.72 -4.22
N ARG A 50 -18.25 -14.13 -3.36
CA ARG A 50 -17.41 -12.97 -3.73
C ARG A 50 -15.98 -13.16 -3.23
N ALA A 51 -15.27 -14.12 -3.83
CA ALA A 51 -13.84 -14.23 -3.58
C ALA A 51 -13.10 -13.05 -4.22
N ALA A 52 -12.07 -12.56 -3.53
CA ALA A 52 -11.19 -11.53 -4.04
C ALA A 52 -10.63 -11.91 -5.43
N LYS A 53 -10.59 -10.97 -6.38
CA LYS A 53 -10.04 -11.25 -7.71
C LYS A 53 -8.54 -11.54 -7.68
N SER A 54 -7.83 -11.07 -6.65
CA SER A 54 -6.43 -11.42 -6.40
C SER A 54 -6.24 -12.89 -6.00
N ASP A 55 -7.24 -13.50 -5.35
CA ASP A 55 -7.20 -14.89 -4.88
C ASP A 55 -7.84 -15.81 -5.93
N TRP A 56 -7.23 -15.90 -7.08
CA TRP A 56 -7.76 -16.63 -8.23
C TRP A 56 -7.50 -18.14 -8.20
N MET A 57 -6.57 -18.61 -7.37
CA MET A 57 -6.36 -20.05 -7.17
C MET A 57 -7.35 -20.62 -6.15
N GLU A 58 -7.81 -21.81 -6.40
CA GLU A 58 -8.80 -22.48 -5.54
C GLU A 58 -8.31 -22.69 -4.10
N ILE A 59 -7.01 -22.95 -3.93
CA ILE A 59 -6.37 -23.10 -2.61
C ILE A 59 -6.38 -21.75 -1.87
N GLU A 60 -6.08 -20.65 -2.55
CA GLU A 60 -6.13 -19.30 -1.98
C GLU A 60 -7.55 -18.95 -1.53
N LYS A 61 -8.54 -19.25 -2.37
CA LYS A 61 -9.96 -19.06 -2.03
C LYS A 61 -10.43 -19.88 -0.83
N GLN A 62 -9.97 -21.13 -0.71
CA GLN A 62 -10.34 -21.99 0.42
C GLN A 62 -9.74 -21.52 1.74
N ARG A 63 -8.52 -20.98 1.72
CA ARG A 63 -7.80 -20.50 2.91
C ARG A 63 -8.13 -19.05 3.24
N GLY A 64 -8.69 -18.28 2.29
CA GLY A 64 -8.92 -16.84 2.43
C GLY A 64 -7.64 -16.02 2.56
N ILE A 65 -6.52 -16.54 2.05
CA ILE A 65 -5.20 -15.93 2.05
C ILE A 65 -4.56 -16.11 0.68
N SER A 66 -3.73 -15.18 0.25
CA SER A 66 -2.93 -15.33 -0.97
C SER A 66 -1.78 -16.31 -0.73
N VAL A 67 -1.76 -17.41 -1.47
CA VAL A 67 -0.77 -18.49 -1.34
C VAL A 67 0.40 -18.28 -2.29
N THR A 68 0.12 -17.78 -3.50
CA THR A 68 1.12 -17.45 -4.53
C THR A 68 1.08 -15.98 -4.86
N SER A 69 2.22 -15.44 -5.32
CA SER A 69 2.27 -14.05 -5.78
C SER A 69 1.43 -13.84 -7.03
N SER A 70 0.61 -12.82 -7.05
CA SER A 70 -0.16 -12.37 -8.21
C SER A 70 0.41 -11.08 -8.77
N VAL A 71 0.29 -10.87 -10.07
CA VAL A 71 0.63 -9.61 -10.74
C VAL A 71 -0.64 -9.01 -11.29
N MET A 72 -0.97 -7.79 -10.86
CA MET A 72 -2.17 -7.08 -11.29
C MET A 72 -1.78 -5.74 -11.88
N GLN A 73 -2.41 -5.38 -13.00
CA GLN A 73 -2.15 -4.12 -13.70
C GLN A 73 -3.43 -3.32 -13.88
N PHE A 74 -3.36 -2.02 -13.67
CA PHE A 74 -4.45 -1.09 -13.94
C PHE A 74 -3.90 0.34 -14.18
N GLN A 75 -4.80 1.25 -14.55
CA GLN A 75 -4.49 2.67 -14.76
C GLN A 75 -5.19 3.50 -13.68
N HIS A 76 -4.49 4.49 -13.11
CA HIS A 76 -5.08 5.46 -12.18
C HIS A 76 -4.28 6.77 -12.19
N GLY A 77 -4.96 7.91 -12.20
CA GLY A 77 -4.31 9.23 -12.14
C GLY A 77 -3.24 9.48 -13.21
N GLY A 78 -3.36 8.87 -14.40
CA GLY A 78 -2.35 8.95 -15.47
C GLY A 78 -1.19 7.94 -15.33
N TYR A 79 -1.11 7.23 -14.21
CA TYR A 79 -0.09 6.20 -13.96
C TYR A 79 -0.52 4.83 -14.48
N CYS A 80 0.46 4.05 -14.95
CA CYS A 80 0.32 2.62 -15.23
C CYS A 80 0.87 1.83 -14.03
N ILE A 81 -0.01 1.20 -13.28
CA ILE A 81 0.27 0.62 -11.98
C ILE A 81 0.37 -0.91 -12.11
N ASN A 82 1.44 -1.48 -11.58
CA ASN A 82 1.63 -2.92 -11.45
C ASN A 82 1.74 -3.25 -9.96
N ILE A 83 0.76 -3.97 -9.42
CA ILE A 83 0.80 -4.49 -8.07
C ILE A 83 1.36 -5.91 -8.11
N LEU A 84 2.37 -6.14 -7.30
CA LEU A 84 2.91 -7.46 -7.02
C LEU A 84 2.35 -7.88 -5.65
N ASP A 85 1.23 -8.62 -5.67
CA ASP A 85 0.64 -9.14 -4.45
C ASP A 85 1.45 -10.34 -3.96
N THR A 86 2.05 -10.22 -2.79
CA THR A 86 2.93 -11.23 -2.21
C THR A 86 2.18 -12.05 -1.15
N PRO A 87 2.44 -13.37 -1.04
CA PRO A 87 1.82 -14.16 0.03
C PRO A 87 2.27 -13.67 1.40
N GLY A 88 1.30 -13.48 2.31
CA GLY A 88 1.59 -13.13 3.70
C GLY A 88 2.03 -14.33 4.56
N HIS A 89 1.82 -15.56 4.08
CA HIS A 89 2.06 -16.78 4.85
C HIS A 89 3.54 -17.17 4.89
N GLN A 90 4.00 -17.70 6.03
CA GLN A 90 5.43 -18.02 6.25
C GLN A 90 5.96 -19.11 5.32
N ASP A 91 5.09 -20.04 4.88
CA ASP A 91 5.47 -21.18 4.04
C ASP A 91 5.84 -20.81 2.59
N PHE A 92 5.53 -19.56 2.18
CA PHE A 92 5.77 -19.09 0.80
C PHE A 92 6.78 -17.94 0.72
N SER A 93 7.70 -17.87 1.66
CA SER A 93 8.66 -16.77 1.79
C SER A 93 9.61 -16.64 0.58
N GLU A 94 9.95 -17.74 -0.10
CA GLU A 94 10.83 -17.70 -1.28
C GLU A 94 10.16 -17.04 -2.49
N ASP A 95 8.90 -17.34 -2.76
CA ASP A 95 8.13 -16.70 -3.83
C ASP A 95 7.97 -15.21 -3.56
N THR A 96 7.75 -14.85 -2.31
CA THR A 96 7.68 -13.45 -1.87
C THR A 96 9.01 -12.74 -2.14
N TYR A 97 10.13 -13.36 -1.77
CA TYR A 97 11.46 -12.81 -2.01
C TYR A 97 11.71 -12.54 -3.49
N ARG A 98 11.44 -13.53 -4.35
CA ARG A 98 11.61 -13.40 -5.82
C ARG A 98 10.72 -12.29 -6.39
N THR A 99 9.48 -12.18 -5.91
CA THR A 99 8.55 -11.13 -6.35
C THR A 99 9.03 -9.75 -5.96
N LEU A 100 9.58 -9.58 -4.75
CA LEU A 100 10.17 -8.32 -4.29
C LEU A 100 11.36 -7.89 -5.16
N MET A 101 12.06 -8.83 -5.83
CA MET A 101 13.10 -8.50 -6.80
C MET A 101 12.59 -7.66 -7.98
N ALA A 102 11.32 -7.80 -8.35
CA ALA A 102 10.71 -7.07 -9.45
C ALA A 102 10.09 -5.72 -9.04
N ALA A 103 9.95 -5.44 -7.74
CA ALA A 103 9.35 -4.21 -7.23
C ALA A 103 10.34 -3.02 -7.25
N ASP A 104 9.82 -1.81 -7.42
CA ASP A 104 10.54 -0.53 -7.29
C ASP A 104 10.24 0.16 -5.96
N SER A 105 9.15 -0.22 -5.28
CA SER A 105 8.76 0.24 -3.95
C SER A 105 7.92 -0.83 -3.25
N ALA A 106 7.63 -0.63 -1.98
CA ALA A 106 6.76 -1.51 -1.21
C ALA A 106 5.73 -0.74 -0.39
N VAL A 107 4.52 -1.29 -0.31
CA VAL A 107 3.50 -0.88 0.66
C VAL A 107 3.50 -1.90 1.79
N MET A 108 3.85 -1.46 2.98
CA MET A 108 3.84 -2.25 4.20
C MET A 108 2.53 -2.03 4.93
N VAL A 109 1.72 -3.10 5.06
CA VAL A 109 0.43 -3.04 5.75
C VAL A 109 0.59 -3.57 7.18
N ILE A 110 0.22 -2.76 8.16
CA ILE A 110 0.28 -3.06 9.59
C ILE A 110 -1.14 -3.05 10.16
N ASP A 111 -1.47 -4.04 10.98
CA ASP A 111 -2.71 -4.05 11.77
C ASP A 111 -2.58 -3.08 12.95
N GLY A 112 -3.41 -2.03 13.01
CA GLY A 112 -3.34 -0.99 14.05
C GLY A 112 -3.52 -1.50 15.47
N ALA A 113 -4.17 -2.65 15.67
CA ALA A 113 -4.30 -3.26 16.99
C ALA A 113 -3.07 -4.09 17.39
N LYS A 114 -2.33 -4.64 16.40
CA LYS A 114 -1.23 -5.59 16.64
C LYS A 114 0.16 -4.97 16.52
N GLY A 115 0.31 -3.94 15.70
CA GLY A 115 1.61 -3.33 15.41
C GLY A 115 2.50 -4.18 14.50
N VAL A 116 3.82 -4.11 14.72
CA VAL A 116 4.82 -4.79 13.88
C VAL A 116 4.92 -6.27 14.23
N GLU A 117 4.43 -7.13 13.35
CA GLU A 117 4.38 -8.59 13.53
C GLU A 117 5.58 -9.30 12.88
N PRO A 118 5.92 -10.55 13.26
CA PRO A 118 7.15 -11.22 12.84
C PRO A 118 7.35 -11.34 11.32
N GLN A 119 6.29 -11.57 10.55
CA GLN A 119 6.42 -11.67 9.10
C GLN A 119 6.70 -10.28 8.47
N THR A 120 6.11 -9.23 9.00
CA THR A 120 6.39 -7.84 8.58
C THR A 120 7.88 -7.53 8.73
N ARG A 121 8.51 -7.89 9.87
CA ARG A 121 9.96 -7.70 10.09
C ARG A 121 10.81 -8.44 9.07
N LYS A 122 10.45 -9.68 8.72
CA LYS A 122 11.20 -10.47 7.73
C LYS A 122 11.13 -9.83 6.33
N LEU A 123 9.93 -9.44 5.90
CA LEU A 123 9.71 -8.84 4.59
C LEU A 123 10.34 -7.44 4.49
N PHE A 124 10.24 -6.66 5.57
CA PHE A 124 10.90 -5.37 5.66
C PHE A 124 12.42 -5.50 5.45
N LYS A 125 13.08 -6.45 6.13
CA LYS A 125 14.53 -6.68 5.97
C LYS A 125 14.91 -6.95 4.51
N VAL A 126 14.09 -7.70 3.77
CA VAL A 126 14.32 -7.95 2.34
C VAL A 126 14.26 -6.66 1.53
N CYS A 127 13.25 -5.81 1.81
CA CYS A 127 13.11 -4.51 1.16
C CYS A 127 14.27 -3.57 1.50
N ALA A 128 14.65 -3.49 2.77
CA ALA A 128 15.75 -2.64 3.26
C ALA A 128 17.11 -3.03 2.65
N LEU A 129 17.41 -4.33 2.52
CA LEU A 129 18.64 -4.81 1.85
C LEU A 129 18.75 -4.35 0.39
N ARG A 130 17.65 -3.95 -0.22
CA ARG A 130 17.58 -3.49 -1.60
C ARG A 130 17.38 -1.99 -1.74
N ASN A 131 17.32 -1.28 -0.62
CA ASN A 131 17.05 0.17 -0.55
C ASN A 131 15.81 0.59 -1.34
N ILE A 132 14.77 -0.27 -1.41
CA ILE A 132 13.51 0.13 -2.04
C ILE A 132 12.69 0.98 -1.08
N PRO A 133 12.06 2.07 -1.57
CA PRO A 133 11.18 2.91 -0.76
C PRO A 133 10.03 2.09 -0.14
N ILE A 134 9.76 2.33 1.16
CA ILE A 134 8.70 1.64 1.89
C ILE A 134 7.70 2.67 2.40
N PHE A 135 6.43 2.44 2.08
CA PHE A 135 5.29 3.23 2.54
C PHE A 135 4.47 2.40 3.52
N THR A 136 4.21 2.92 4.69
CA THR A 136 3.49 2.21 5.74
C THR A 136 2.01 2.59 5.74
N PHE A 137 1.13 1.60 5.68
CA PHE A 137 -0.31 1.78 5.85
C PHE A 137 -0.76 1.07 7.12
N ILE A 138 -1.09 1.85 8.14
CA ILE A 138 -1.67 1.35 9.40
C ILE A 138 -3.17 1.18 9.18
N ASN A 139 -3.57 -0.08 9.08
CA ASN A 139 -4.89 -0.52 8.66
C ASN A 139 -5.77 -0.87 9.84
N LYS A 140 -7.06 -0.97 9.58
CA LYS A 140 -8.12 -1.38 10.51
C LYS A 140 -8.44 -0.34 11.59
N MET A 141 -8.32 0.93 11.25
CA MET A 141 -8.75 2.02 12.14
C MET A 141 -10.27 1.98 12.45
N ASP A 142 -11.05 1.17 11.72
CA ASP A 142 -12.45 0.83 12.02
C ASP A 142 -12.65 -0.03 13.27
N ARG A 143 -11.57 -0.40 13.95
CA ARG A 143 -11.54 -1.17 15.20
C ARG A 143 -10.72 -0.45 16.25
N GLU A 144 -10.83 -0.90 17.50
CA GLU A 144 -9.93 -0.46 18.56
C GLU A 144 -8.48 -0.74 18.16
N THR A 145 -7.66 0.29 18.19
CA THR A 145 -6.24 0.25 17.81
C THR A 145 -5.40 0.75 18.97
N ARG A 146 -4.11 0.53 18.88
CA ARG A 146 -3.13 1.16 19.76
C ARG A 146 -2.98 2.63 19.43
N ASP A 147 -2.34 3.36 20.31
CA ASP A 147 -2.02 4.77 20.10
C ASP A 147 -1.22 4.98 18.81
N PRO A 148 -1.56 5.96 17.95
CA PRO A 148 -0.88 6.20 16.69
C PRO A 148 0.61 6.56 16.84
N LEU A 149 1.00 7.32 17.89
CA LEU A 149 2.40 7.65 18.18
C LEU A 149 3.18 6.39 18.56
N GLU A 150 2.62 5.56 19.46
CA GLU A 150 3.26 4.29 19.84
C GLU A 150 3.49 3.37 18.64
N LEU A 151 2.54 3.35 17.68
CA LEU A 151 2.69 2.56 16.45
C LEU A 151 3.82 3.08 15.57
N CYS A 152 3.97 4.38 15.42
CA CYS A 152 5.08 5.00 14.70
C CYS A 152 6.42 4.69 15.40
N GLU A 153 6.51 4.89 16.70
CA GLU A 153 7.71 4.58 17.49
C GLU A 153 8.08 3.09 17.43
N GLU A 154 7.08 2.20 17.41
CA GLU A 154 7.33 0.77 17.23
C GLU A 154 7.94 0.46 15.87
N VAL A 155 7.41 1.07 14.79
CA VAL A 155 7.99 0.92 13.45
C VAL A 155 9.43 1.38 13.43
N GLU A 156 9.76 2.53 14.01
CA GLU A 156 11.11 3.05 14.10
C GLU A 156 12.05 2.13 14.90
N ARG A 157 11.62 1.73 16.08
CA ARG A 157 12.41 0.87 16.98
C ARG A 157 12.63 -0.53 16.42
N GLU A 158 11.60 -1.16 15.87
CA GLU A 158 11.63 -2.57 15.45
C GLU A 158 12.23 -2.76 14.05
N LEU A 159 12.10 -1.76 13.19
CA LEU A 159 12.52 -1.86 11.80
C LEU A 159 13.75 -1.00 11.49
N GLY A 160 14.05 0.00 12.31
CA GLY A 160 15.21 0.89 12.13
C GLY A 160 15.04 1.83 10.92
N ILE A 161 13.81 2.22 10.62
CA ILE A 161 13.46 3.21 9.59
C ILE A 161 12.70 4.35 10.25
N ASP A 162 13.07 5.58 9.93
CA ASP A 162 12.34 6.75 10.40
C ASP A 162 10.91 6.79 9.83
N THR A 163 9.97 7.37 10.58
CA THR A 163 8.57 7.52 10.16
C THR A 163 8.19 8.98 9.96
N TYR A 164 7.26 9.21 9.03
CA TYR A 164 6.59 10.49 8.86
C TYR A 164 5.10 10.27 8.64
N PRO A 165 4.26 10.54 9.65
CA PRO A 165 2.80 10.52 9.47
C PRO A 165 2.38 11.56 8.43
N VAL A 166 1.88 11.10 7.28
CA VAL A 166 1.35 11.97 6.22
C VAL A 166 -0.08 12.40 6.55
N ASN A 167 -0.83 11.49 7.15
CA ASN A 167 -2.13 11.79 7.74
C ASN A 167 -2.17 11.35 9.20
N TRP A 168 -3.15 11.85 9.95
CA TRP A 168 -3.36 11.53 11.35
C TRP A 168 -4.80 11.09 11.60
N PRO A 169 -5.04 9.97 12.29
CA PRO A 169 -6.40 9.44 12.46
C PRO A 169 -7.20 10.24 13.49
N ILE A 170 -8.48 10.46 13.22
CA ILE A 170 -9.42 11.10 14.12
C ILE A 170 -10.24 10.03 14.80
N GLY A 171 -9.76 9.57 15.95
CA GLY A 171 -10.32 8.44 16.68
C GLY A 171 -10.02 7.08 16.06
N CYS A 172 -10.58 6.03 16.66
CA CYS A 172 -10.50 4.66 16.17
C CYS A 172 -11.80 3.91 16.48
N GLY A 173 -11.97 2.72 15.94
CA GLY A 173 -13.16 1.91 16.13
C GLY A 173 -14.40 2.56 15.54
N LYS A 174 -15.46 2.59 16.30
CA LYS A 174 -16.73 3.22 15.90
C LYS A 174 -16.64 4.75 15.80
N GLU A 175 -15.64 5.31 16.44
CA GLU A 175 -15.40 6.74 16.51
C GLU A 175 -14.42 7.24 15.44
N PHE A 176 -13.94 6.34 14.56
CA PHE A 176 -13.06 6.71 13.45
C PHE A 176 -13.81 7.56 12.43
N ALA A 177 -13.68 8.89 12.56
CA ALA A 177 -14.42 9.87 11.77
C ALA A 177 -13.71 10.25 10.46
N GLY A 178 -12.40 10.08 10.40
CA GLY A 178 -11.60 10.50 9.26
C GLY A 178 -10.13 10.62 9.61
N VAL A 179 -9.39 11.36 8.78
CA VAL A 179 -7.98 11.64 9.01
C VAL A 179 -7.70 13.13 8.79
N TYR A 180 -6.76 13.68 9.55
CA TYR A 180 -6.17 14.98 9.27
C TYR A 180 -5.03 14.78 8.23
N ASP A 181 -5.13 15.46 7.10
CA ASP A 181 -4.10 15.47 6.04
C ASP A 181 -3.11 16.60 6.36
N ARG A 182 -1.84 16.26 6.61
CA ARG A 182 -0.82 17.23 7.02
C ARG A 182 -0.36 18.15 5.89
N ASP A 183 -0.39 17.68 4.65
CA ASP A 183 -0.01 18.45 3.49
C ASP A 183 -1.09 19.50 3.15
N LYS A 184 -2.32 19.06 3.08
CA LYS A 184 -3.48 19.91 2.81
C LYS A 184 -3.89 20.75 4.03
N ARG A 185 -3.47 20.38 5.24
CA ARG A 185 -3.87 20.96 6.52
C ARG A 185 -5.39 21.00 6.75
N CYS A 186 -6.06 19.94 6.31
CA CYS A 186 -7.51 19.79 6.47
C CYS A 186 -7.86 18.38 6.95
N ILE A 187 -9.08 18.24 7.44
CA ILE A 187 -9.66 16.97 7.79
C ILE A 187 -10.33 16.36 6.54
N LEU A 188 -10.01 15.13 6.25
CA LEU A 188 -10.71 14.30 5.29
C LEU A 188 -11.72 13.46 6.04
N HIS A 189 -12.98 13.92 6.06
CA HIS A 189 -14.08 13.19 6.65
C HIS A 189 -14.65 12.20 5.64
N PHE A 190 -14.82 10.94 6.06
CA PHE A 190 -15.30 9.87 5.21
C PHE A 190 -16.76 9.54 5.54
N THR A 191 -17.58 9.49 4.48
CA THR A 191 -18.96 8.99 4.60
C THR A 191 -19.02 7.55 4.12
N ASP A 192 -19.67 6.70 4.91
CA ASP A 192 -19.82 5.28 4.59
C ASP A 192 -20.73 5.10 3.38
N ALA A 193 -20.16 4.61 2.28
CA ALA A 193 -20.90 4.21 1.08
C ALA A 193 -21.10 2.68 0.99
N GLY A 194 -20.76 1.96 2.07
CA GLY A 194 -20.72 0.50 2.11
C GLY A 194 -19.44 -0.09 1.51
N HIS A 195 -19.07 -1.29 1.96
CA HIS A 195 -17.79 -1.94 1.67
C HIS A 195 -17.46 -2.12 0.18
N ALA A 196 -18.46 -2.11 -0.68
CA ALA A 196 -18.30 -2.37 -2.13
C ALA A 196 -18.18 -1.10 -2.98
N LYS A 197 -18.30 0.08 -2.41
CA LYS A 197 -18.28 1.36 -3.13
C LYS A 197 -17.17 2.27 -2.60
N LYS A 198 -16.79 3.27 -3.41
CA LYS A 198 -15.87 4.33 -2.99
C LYS A 198 -16.50 5.14 -1.85
N ALA A 199 -15.72 5.48 -0.82
CA ALA A 199 -16.17 6.39 0.22
C ALA A 199 -16.35 7.82 -0.34
N GLY A 200 -17.34 8.55 0.16
CA GLY A 200 -17.41 9.99 -0.06
C GLY A 200 -16.36 10.68 0.82
N ILE A 201 -15.72 11.72 0.30
CA ILE A 201 -14.72 12.51 1.03
C ILE A 201 -15.22 13.94 1.10
N THR A 202 -15.27 14.50 2.32
CA THR A 202 -15.53 15.92 2.56
C THR A 202 -14.29 16.51 3.24
N GLU A 203 -13.76 17.60 2.68
CA GLU A 203 -12.65 18.34 3.27
C GLU A 203 -13.19 19.41 4.22
N ILE A 204 -12.67 19.46 5.45
CA ILE A 204 -13.08 20.38 6.53
C ILE A 204 -11.82 20.97 7.13
N GLU A 205 -11.77 22.30 7.31
CA GLU A 205 -10.65 22.96 7.97
C GLU A 205 -10.68 22.69 9.49
N LEU A 206 -9.50 22.72 10.13
CA LEU A 206 -9.38 22.41 11.57
C LEU A 206 -10.15 23.40 12.48
N ASP A 207 -10.28 24.64 12.02
CA ASP A 207 -10.96 25.73 12.71
C ASP A 207 -12.43 25.94 12.27
N ASP A 208 -12.91 25.12 11.32
CA ASP A 208 -14.30 25.16 10.88
C ASP A 208 -15.24 24.73 12.04
N PRO A 209 -16.25 25.55 12.41
CA PRO A 209 -17.24 25.18 13.42
C PRO A 209 -17.97 23.87 13.13
N ALA A 210 -18.17 23.52 11.86
CA ALA A 210 -18.79 22.26 11.44
C ALA A 210 -18.02 21.01 11.95
N LEU A 211 -16.71 21.15 12.22
CA LEU A 211 -15.92 20.08 12.78
C LEU A 211 -16.36 19.71 14.19
N VAL A 212 -16.70 20.73 15.02
CA VAL A 212 -17.20 20.52 16.39
C VAL A 212 -18.54 19.77 16.38
N ASP A 213 -19.41 20.12 15.44
CA ASP A 213 -20.67 19.40 15.27
C ASP A 213 -20.48 17.93 14.88
N LEU A 214 -19.41 17.65 14.14
CA LEU A 214 -19.12 16.32 13.64
C LEU A 214 -18.43 15.39 14.66
N ILE A 215 -17.40 15.88 15.35
CA ILE A 215 -16.55 15.06 16.25
C ILE A 215 -16.63 15.45 17.71
N GLY A 216 -17.30 16.54 18.06
CA GLY A 216 -17.39 17.10 19.39
C GLY A 216 -16.16 17.95 19.78
N GLN A 217 -16.41 18.91 20.73
CA GLN A 217 -15.37 19.87 21.15
C GLN A 217 -14.13 19.19 21.73
N ALA A 218 -14.32 18.22 22.64
CA ALA A 218 -13.18 17.57 23.30
C ALA A 218 -12.23 16.87 22.31
N ARG A 219 -12.79 16.21 21.29
CA ARG A 219 -11.97 15.53 20.26
C ARG A 219 -11.31 16.52 19.32
N ARG A 220 -11.98 17.61 18.98
CA ARG A 220 -11.39 18.69 18.20
C ARG A 220 -10.20 19.30 18.93
N ASP A 221 -10.28 19.53 20.24
CA ASP A 221 -9.20 20.09 21.04
C ASP A 221 -8.02 19.10 21.12
N THR A 222 -8.29 17.81 21.38
CA THR A 222 -7.26 16.76 21.33
C THR A 222 -6.57 16.71 19.96
N LEU A 223 -7.32 16.76 18.86
CA LEU A 223 -6.75 16.78 17.52
C LEU A 223 -5.86 18.01 17.29
N ALA A 224 -6.25 19.17 17.81
CA ALA A 224 -5.45 20.39 17.67
C ALA A 224 -4.09 20.25 18.39
N ASP A 225 -4.08 19.68 19.61
CA ASP A 225 -2.86 19.40 20.37
C ASP A 225 -1.96 18.38 19.64
N GLU A 226 -2.56 17.31 19.09
CA GLU A 226 -1.85 16.30 18.30
C GLU A 226 -1.25 16.88 17.02
N VAL A 227 -1.98 17.74 16.31
CA VAL A 227 -1.49 18.42 15.11
C VAL A 227 -0.33 19.37 15.42
N GLU A 228 -0.38 20.09 16.55
CA GLU A 228 0.74 20.93 17.02
C GLU A 228 1.96 20.08 17.33
N LEU A 229 1.80 18.97 18.03
CA LEU A 229 2.88 18.00 18.31
C LEU A 229 3.51 17.45 17.03
N LEU A 230 2.70 17.04 16.07
CA LEU A 230 3.17 16.57 14.77
C LEU A 230 3.93 17.65 14.00
N GLY A 231 3.51 18.92 14.14
CA GLY A 231 4.17 20.09 13.52
C GLY A 231 5.55 20.38 14.12
N ALA A 232 5.74 20.07 15.40
CA ALA A 232 7.04 20.21 16.07
C ALA A 232 8.00 19.04 15.79
N GLY A 233 7.51 17.99 15.14
CA GLY A 233 8.30 16.81 14.77
C GLY A 233 9.18 17.03 13.54
N ARG A 234 9.54 15.91 12.90
CA ARG A 234 10.40 15.88 11.71
C ARG A 234 9.69 16.50 10.49
N ASP A 235 10.45 17.22 9.66
CA ASP A 235 10.01 17.65 8.35
C ASP A 235 9.96 16.49 7.35
N PHE A 236 9.12 16.62 6.33
CA PHE A 236 9.04 15.65 5.26
C PHE A 236 10.25 15.74 4.33
N ASP A 237 10.91 14.61 4.09
CA ASP A 237 12.07 14.51 3.21
C ASP A 237 11.83 13.41 2.15
N LEU A 238 11.46 13.82 0.94
CA LEU A 238 11.19 12.92 -0.17
C LEU A 238 12.43 12.14 -0.63
N ASP A 239 13.62 12.70 -0.50
CA ASP A 239 14.86 12.02 -0.87
C ASP A 239 15.20 10.93 0.15
N ALA A 240 14.95 11.18 1.44
CA ALA A 240 15.03 10.14 2.46
C ALA A 240 14.04 9.00 2.23
N VAL A 241 12.81 9.31 1.76
CA VAL A 241 11.81 8.29 1.35
C VAL A 241 12.36 7.45 0.20
N ARG A 242 12.85 8.09 -0.86
CA ARG A 242 13.39 7.41 -2.05
C ARG A 242 14.61 6.55 -1.76
N CYS A 243 15.40 6.93 -0.75
CA CYS A 243 16.54 6.15 -0.29
C CYS A 243 16.17 5.05 0.73
N GLY A 244 14.90 4.87 1.06
CA GLY A 244 14.44 3.87 2.03
C GLY A 244 14.84 4.16 3.49
N LYS A 245 15.14 5.42 3.83
CA LYS A 245 15.49 5.88 5.19
C LYS A 245 14.30 6.42 5.97
N LEU A 246 13.29 6.93 5.28
CA LEU A 246 12.06 7.47 5.83
C LEU A 246 10.86 6.74 5.23
N SER A 247 9.94 6.29 6.07
CA SER A 247 8.68 5.70 5.66
C SER A 247 7.53 6.69 5.87
N PRO A 248 6.87 7.16 4.81
CA PRO A 248 5.59 7.85 4.94
C PRO A 248 4.55 6.92 5.55
N VAL A 249 3.89 7.36 6.64
CA VAL A 249 2.89 6.59 7.37
C VAL A 249 1.51 7.14 7.09
N PHE A 250 0.58 6.24 6.77
CA PHE A 250 -0.82 6.54 6.52
C PHE A 250 -1.69 5.69 7.42
N PHE A 251 -2.73 6.29 7.98
CA PHE A 251 -3.73 5.62 8.78
C PHE A 251 -5.03 5.50 8.00
N GLY A 252 -5.72 4.36 8.13
CA GLY A 252 -6.97 4.17 7.44
C GLY A 252 -7.61 2.81 7.70
N SER A 253 -8.68 2.53 6.96
CA SER A 253 -9.36 1.24 6.95
C SER A 253 -9.63 0.78 5.53
N ALA A 254 -8.95 -0.30 5.12
CA ALA A 254 -9.24 -0.93 3.85
C ALA A 254 -10.65 -1.50 3.78
N LEU A 255 -11.25 -1.90 4.91
CA LEU A 255 -12.59 -2.46 4.96
C LEU A 255 -13.64 -1.41 4.61
N THR A 256 -13.59 -0.24 5.24
CA THR A 256 -14.54 0.86 5.06
C THR A 256 -14.19 1.80 3.91
N ASN A 257 -13.04 1.62 3.25
CA ASN A 257 -12.45 2.51 2.25
C ASN A 257 -11.93 3.86 2.79
N PHE A 258 -11.88 4.04 4.11
CA PHE A 258 -11.47 5.29 4.72
C PHE A 258 -9.94 5.45 4.61
N GLY A 259 -9.48 6.57 4.05
CA GLY A 259 -8.07 6.88 3.85
C GLY A 259 -7.39 6.15 2.68
N VAL A 260 -8.08 5.23 1.96
CA VAL A 260 -7.45 4.41 0.91
C VAL A 260 -7.19 5.21 -0.36
N GLU A 261 -8.15 6.02 -0.83
CA GLU A 261 -7.96 6.84 -2.02
C GLU A 261 -6.91 7.94 -1.84
N PRO A 262 -6.94 8.72 -0.74
CA PRO A 262 -5.88 9.67 -0.42
C PRO A 262 -4.50 9.01 -0.32
N PHE A 263 -4.42 7.83 0.30
CA PHE A 263 -3.18 7.05 0.35
C PHE A 263 -2.68 6.68 -1.05
N LEU A 264 -3.54 6.11 -1.90
CA LEU A 264 -3.14 5.71 -3.25
C LEU A 264 -2.60 6.91 -4.06
N ASN A 265 -3.28 8.05 -3.99
CA ASN A 265 -2.88 9.25 -4.72
C ASN A 265 -1.53 9.77 -4.22
N ALA A 266 -1.37 9.98 -2.92
CA ALA A 266 -0.11 10.44 -2.33
C ALA A 266 1.04 9.46 -2.57
N PHE A 267 0.78 8.14 -2.45
CA PHE A 267 1.76 7.10 -2.76
C PHE A 267 2.27 7.20 -4.20
N LEU A 268 1.38 7.36 -5.19
CA LEU A 268 1.75 7.44 -6.60
C LEU A 268 2.59 8.68 -6.94
N GLU A 269 2.40 9.77 -6.23
CA GLU A 269 3.20 10.99 -6.38
C GLU A 269 4.59 10.86 -5.74
N MET A 270 4.67 10.26 -4.56
CA MET A 270 5.91 10.10 -3.80
C MET A 270 6.80 8.97 -4.31
N THR A 271 6.20 7.88 -4.84
CA THR A 271 6.96 6.71 -5.27
C THR A 271 7.72 6.93 -6.58
N THR A 272 8.76 6.14 -6.79
CA THR A 272 9.65 6.28 -7.94
C THR A 272 9.10 5.60 -9.19
N PRO A 273 9.45 6.09 -10.40
CA PRO A 273 9.34 5.30 -11.62
C PRO A 273 10.27 4.09 -11.58
N PRO A 274 10.27 3.22 -12.61
CA PRO A 274 11.20 2.10 -12.69
C PRO A 274 12.65 2.50 -12.41
N LEU A 275 13.25 1.79 -11.45
CA LEU A 275 14.64 2.02 -11.05
C LEU A 275 15.60 1.16 -11.88
N PRO A 276 16.84 1.64 -12.13
CA PRO A 276 17.91 0.85 -12.75
C PRO A 276 18.14 -0.48 -12.01
N ARG A 277 18.57 -1.48 -12.73
CA ARG A 277 18.89 -2.81 -12.18
C ARG A 277 20.37 -3.11 -12.40
N VAL A 278 20.99 -3.71 -11.41
CA VAL A 278 22.38 -4.17 -11.53
C VAL A 278 22.39 -5.58 -12.10
N SER A 279 23.20 -5.81 -13.15
CA SER A 279 23.48 -7.11 -13.74
C SER A 279 24.97 -7.42 -13.61
N ASP A 280 25.39 -8.63 -14.01
CA ASP A 280 26.80 -9.02 -14.08
C ASP A 280 27.61 -8.16 -15.05
N ALA A 281 26.94 -7.53 -16.04
CA ALA A 281 27.54 -6.61 -16.99
C ALA A 281 27.56 -5.14 -16.53
N GLY A 282 27.03 -4.85 -15.34
CA GLY A 282 26.89 -3.50 -14.78
C GLY A 282 25.44 -3.03 -14.62
N GLU A 283 25.26 -1.75 -14.39
CA GLU A 283 23.95 -1.14 -14.25
C GLU A 283 23.24 -1.03 -15.60
N VAL A 284 21.99 -1.46 -15.64
CA VAL A 284 21.11 -1.39 -16.82
C VAL A 284 20.37 -0.06 -16.79
N ASP A 285 20.66 0.80 -17.77
CA ASP A 285 19.92 2.05 -17.96
C ASP A 285 18.49 1.77 -18.42
N VAL A 286 17.51 2.24 -17.65
CA VAL A 286 16.08 2.04 -17.95
C VAL A 286 15.64 2.68 -19.28
N TYR A 287 16.39 3.66 -19.76
CA TYR A 287 16.14 4.37 -21.03
C TYR A 287 16.86 3.76 -22.23
N SER A 288 17.69 2.71 -22.02
CA SER A 288 18.34 2.00 -23.12
C SER A 288 17.30 1.45 -24.10
N PRO A 289 17.50 1.61 -25.42
CA PRO A 289 16.62 1.02 -26.42
C PRO A 289 16.75 -0.50 -26.52
N GLU A 290 17.84 -1.07 -26.01
CA GLU A 290 18.07 -2.51 -26.01
C GLU A 290 17.17 -3.19 -24.97
N PHE A 291 16.51 -4.25 -25.43
CA PHE A 291 15.62 -5.02 -24.54
C PHE A 291 16.44 -5.83 -23.53
N SER A 292 16.13 -5.62 -22.26
CA SER A 292 16.62 -6.47 -21.18
C SER A 292 15.51 -6.75 -20.18
N ALA A 293 15.48 -7.95 -19.64
CA ALA A 293 14.48 -8.38 -18.66
C ALA A 293 15.00 -9.55 -17.83
N PHE A 294 14.40 -9.78 -16.65
CA PHE A 294 14.61 -11.02 -15.91
C PHE A 294 13.28 -11.66 -15.51
N VAL A 295 13.25 -12.98 -15.46
CA VAL A 295 12.09 -13.76 -15.04
C VAL A 295 12.13 -13.89 -13.52
N PHE A 296 11.09 -13.39 -12.84
CA PHE A 296 10.99 -13.47 -11.39
C PHE A 296 9.99 -14.54 -10.91
N LYS A 297 9.08 -14.98 -11.79
CA LYS A 297 8.10 -16.01 -11.46
C LYS A 297 7.73 -16.84 -12.68
N ILE A 298 7.61 -18.16 -12.49
CA ILE A 298 7.03 -19.07 -13.49
C ILE A 298 5.81 -19.75 -12.85
N GLN A 299 4.67 -19.64 -13.48
CA GLN A 299 3.44 -20.21 -13.00
C GLN A 299 2.84 -21.19 -14.02
N ALA A 300 2.54 -22.39 -13.55
CA ALA A 300 1.90 -23.44 -14.35
C ALA A 300 0.36 -23.41 -14.12
N ASN A 301 -0.38 -23.93 -15.09
CA ASN A 301 -1.81 -24.24 -14.97
C ASN A 301 -2.72 -23.04 -14.66
N MET A 302 -2.40 -21.85 -15.14
CA MET A 302 -3.29 -20.68 -15.04
C MET A 302 -4.61 -20.92 -15.77
N ASN A 303 -4.59 -21.66 -16.86
CA ASN A 303 -5.79 -22.13 -17.54
C ASN A 303 -5.90 -23.66 -17.35
N LYS A 304 -6.94 -24.14 -16.70
CA LYS A 304 -7.19 -25.57 -16.47
C LYS A 304 -7.32 -26.39 -17.79
N ALA A 305 -7.65 -25.70 -18.91
CA ALA A 305 -7.74 -26.32 -20.22
C ALA A 305 -6.39 -26.49 -20.96
N HIS A 306 -5.36 -25.79 -20.51
CA HIS A 306 -4.03 -25.79 -21.12
C HIS A 306 -2.95 -26.08 -20.08
N ARG A 307 -1.94 -26.85 -20.47
CA ARG A 307 -0.76 -27.19 -19.60
C ARG A 307 0.37 -26.16 -19.76
N ASP A 308 0.06 -24.95 -20.19
CA ASP A 308 1.04 -23.91 -20.44
C ASP A 308 1.65 -23.39 -19.13
N ARG A 309 2.90 -22.97 -19.21
CA ARG A 309 3.61 -22.26 -18.16
C ARG A 309 3.74 -20.80 -18.57
N LEU A 310 3.33 -19.88 -17.67
CA LEU A 310 3.51 -18.45 -17.87
C LEU A 310 4.74 -17.98 -17.09
N ALA A 311 5.66 -17.31 -17.78
CA ALA A 311 6.78 -16.65 -17.16
C ALA A 311 6.44 -15.17 -16.97
N PHE A 312 6.51 -14.70 -15.73
CA PHE A 312 6.40 -13.29 -15.38
C PHE A 312 7.80 -12.68 -15.40
N MET A 313 8.00 -11.68 -16.25
CA MET A 313 9.28 -11.00 -16.35
C MET A 313 9.18 -9.53 -15.98
N ARG A 314 10.25 -9.03 -15.37
CA ARG A 314 10.46 -7.60 -15.19
C ARG A 314 11.29 -7.09 -16.38
N ILE A 315 10.71 -6.22 -17.18
CA ILE A 315 11.44 -5.49 -18.21
C ILE A 315 12.28 -4.41 -17.51
N CYS A 316 13.58 -4.41 -17.78
CA CYS A 316 14.53 -3.46 -17.21
C CYS A 316 14.83 -2.33 -18.19
N SER A 317 14.86 -2.61 -19.49
CA SER A 317 15.07 -1.61 -20.55
C SER A 317 14.46 -2.09 -21.86
N GLY A 318 14.31 -1.18 -22.81
CA GLY A 318 13.80 -1.43 -24.15
C GLY A 318 12.33 -1.86 -24.19
N LYS A 319 11.92 -2.44 -25.31
CA LYS A 319 10.55 -2.90 -25.58
C LYS A 319 10.53 -4.06 -26.60
#